data_7d4a7d0e0a25388ba25c185c4ac2ecec
#
_entry.id   7d4a7d0e0a25388ba25c185c4ac2ecec
#
_cell.length_a   1.000
_cell.length_b   1.000
_cell.length_c   1.000
_cell.angle_alpha   90.00
_cell.angle_beta   90.00
_cell.angle_gamma   90.00
#
_symmetry.space_group_name_H-M   'P 1'
#
loop_
_entity.id
_entity.type
_entity.pdbx_description
1 polymer ?
#
loop_
_entity_poly.entity_id
_entity_poly.type
_entity_poly.pdbx_seq_one_letter_code
_entity_poly.pdbx_strand_id
1 'polypeptide(L)'
;MTELRYAVVLEPSPVAEGGGYCVTVPALPEIATEGSTAEEALSMAHDAIMLSLQSRRELGLDIPPSDAEGAAKLPRYAVFDGYSG
;
A
#
# COMPACT_ATOMS: atom_id res chain seq x y z
N MET A 1 18.26 12.22 -2.39
CA MET A 1 17.45 11.04 -2.05
C MET A 1 16.06 11.18 -2.61
N THR A 2 15.56 10.13 -3.18
CA THR A 2 14.22 10.14 -3.76
C THR A 2 13.24 9.52 -2.78
N GLU A 3 12.21 10.27 -2.43
CA GLU A 3 11.14 9.75 -1.61
C GLU A 3 10.21 8.91 -2.48
N LEU A 4 9.90 7.69 -2.03
CA LEU A 4 9.02 6.80 -2.76
C LEU A 4 7.58 7.00 -2.30
N ARG A 5 6.68 7.13 -3.26
CA ARG A 5 5.26 7.36 -3.01
C ARG A 5 4.43 6.44 -3.88
N TYR A 6 3.55 5.68 -3.26
CA TYR A 6 2.74 4.70 -3.96
C TYR A 6 1.26 4.92 -3.71
N ALA A 7 0.46 4.68 -4.74
CA ALA A 7 -0.98 4.65 -4.60
C ALA A 7 -1.39 3.40 -3.81
N VAL A 8 -2.34 3.56 -2.92
CA VAL A 8 -2.88 2.50 -2.08
C VAL A 8 -4.38 2.49 -2.28
N VAL A 9 -4.93 1.36 -2.71
CA VAL A 9 -6.37 1.22 -2.95
C VAL A 9 -7.02 0.65 -1.70
N LEU A 10 -8.00 1.37 -1.17
CA LEU A 10 -8.75 1.00 0.02
C LEU A 10 -10.18 0.69 -0.39
N GLU A 11 -10.64 -0.52 -0.12
CA GLU A 11 -11.99 -0.94 -0.47
C GLU A 11 -12.68 -1.58 0.72
N PRO A 12 -13.99 -1.36 0.90
CA PRO A 12 -14.75 -2.10 1.90
C PRO A 12 -14.67 -3.60 1.60
N SER A 13 -14.41 -4.41 2.62
CA SER A 13 -14.36 -5.85 2.44
C SER A 13 -15.77 -6.44 2.59
N PRO A 14 -16.31 -7.10 1.57
CA PRO A 14 -17.63 -7.71 1.66
C PRO A 14 -17.65 -8.98 2.52
N VAL A 15 -16.47 -9.52 2.84
CA VAL A 15 -16.34 -10.80 3.54
C VAL A 15 -16.15 -10.61 5.03
N ALA A 16 -15.73 -9.43 5.47
CA ALA A 16 -15.46 -9.17 6.88
C ALA A 16 -16.77 -8.94 7.64
N GLU A 17 -16.99 -9.73 8.68
CA GLU A 17 -18.14 -9.53 9.57
C GLU A 17 -18.00 -8.20 10.30
N GLY A 18 -19.08 -7.44 10.35
CA GLY A 18 -19.09 -6.14 11.02
C GLY A 18 -18.46 -5.02 10.21
N GLY A 19 -18.17 -5.26 8.96
CA GLY A 19 -17.49 -4.31 8.11
C GLY A 19 -15.98 -4.44 8.25
N GLY A 20 -15.27 -3.87 7.35
CA GLY A 20 -13.82 -3.91 7.33
C GLY A 20 -13.34 -3.40 5.99
N TYR A 21 -12.03 -3.38 5.81
CA TYR A 21 -11.44 -2.84 4.60
C TYR A 21 -10.31 -3.74 4.12
N CYS A 22 -10.20 -3.85 2.80
CA CYS A 22 -9.06 -4.48 2.14
C CYS A 22 -8.19 -3.39 1.54
N VAL A 23 -6.89 -3.59 1.58
CA VAL A 23 -5.94 -2.67 0.96
C VAL A 23 -5.06 -3.43 -0.01
N THR A 24 -4.93 -2.89 -1.21
CA THR A 24 -4.00 -3.40 -2.21
C THR A 24 -3.12 -2.26 -2.70
N VAL A 25 -1.96 -2.62 -3.23
CA VAL A 25 -0.99 -1.65 -3.74
C VAL A 25 -0.65 -2.05 -5.17
N PRO A 26 -1.13 -1.31 -6.18
CA PRO A 26 -0.90 -1.70 -7.57
C PRO A 26 0.57 -1.87 -7.95
N ALA A 27 1.45 -1.03 -7.41
CA ALA A 27 2.88 -1.13 -7.69
C ALA A 27 3.54 -2.33 -7.01
N LEU A 28 2.91 -2.87 -5.97
CA LEU A 28 3.41 -3.99 -5.18
C LEU A 28 2.31 -5.04 -5.08
N PRO A 29 2.07 -5.81 -6.15
CA PRO A 29 0.90 -6.71 -6.21
C PRO A 29 0.91 -7.84 -5.17
N GLU A 30 2.06 -8.10 -4.55
CA GLU A 30 2.15 -9.08 -3.48
C GLU A 30 1.49 -8.59 -2.19
N ILE A 31 1.19 -7.29 -2.08
CA ILE A 31 0.61 -6.72 -0.87
C ILE A 31 -0.91 -6.76 -0.95
N ALA A 32 -1.51 -7.45 0.02
CA ALA A 32 -2.95 -7.44 0.23
C ALA A 32 -3.17 -7.56 1.74
N THR A 33 -3.73 -6.53 2.34
CA THR A 33 -3.96 -6.51 3.78
C THR A 33 -5.41 -6.17 4.09
N GLU A 34 -5.83 -6.44 5.32
CA GLU A 34 -7.17 -6.16 5.79
C GLU A 34 -7.10 -5.53 7.18
N GLY A 35 -8.12 -4.76 7.51
CA GLY A 35 -8.28 -4.19 8.83
C GLY A 35 -9.74 -3.96 9.15
N SER A 36 -10.06 -3.85 10.43
CA SER A 36 -11.44 -3.62 10.89
C SER A 36 -11.90 -2.20 10.60
N THR A 37 -10.98 -1.27 10.51
CA THR A 37 -11.26 0.13 10.17
C THR A 37 -10.35 0.54 9.03
N ALA A 38 -10.70 1.64 8.35
CA ALA A 38 -9.86 2.20 7.30
C ALA A 38 -8.48 2.55 7.83
N GLU A 39 -8.42 3.15 9.01
CA GLU A 39 -7.17 3.53 9.64
C GLU A 39 -6.28 2.33 9.93
N GLU A 40 -6.87 1.27 10.49
CA GLU A 40 -6.14 0.03 10.76
C GLU A 40 -5.63 -0.60 9.47
N ALA A 41 -6.48 -0.69 8.44
CA ALA A 41 -6.10 -1.27 7.16
C ALA A 41 -4.94 -0.49 6.52
N LEU A 42 -4.98 0.83 6.58
CA LEU A 42 -3.91 1.67 6.04
C LEU A 42 -2.61 1.52 6.83
N SER A 43 -2.71 1.38 8.16
CA SER A 43 -1.55 1.13 8.99
C SER A 43 -0.89 -0.21 8.66
N MET A 44 -1.70 -1.24 8.45
CA MET A 44 -1.20 -2.56 8.05
C MET A 44 -0.51 -2.50 6.68
N ALA A 45 -1.12 -1.76 5.76
CA ALA A 45 -0.54 -1.58 4.43
C ALA A 45 0.80 -0.83 4.49
N HIS A 46 0.87 0.20 5.32
CA HIS A 46 2.11 0.96 5.51
C HIS A 46 3.25 0.03 5.93
N ASP A 47 3.01 -0.79 6.95
CA ASP A 47 4.02 -1.72 7.43
C ASP A 47 4.40 -2.75 6.35
N ALA A 48 3.41 -3.25 5.61
CA ALA A 48 3.66 -4.22 4.55
C ALA A 48 4.50 -3.61 3.42
N ILE A 49 4.22 -2.36 3.05
CA ILE A 49 5.00 -1.67 2.01
C ILE A 49 6.45 -1.48 2.47
N MET A 50 6.64 -1.00 3.71
CA MET A 50 7.98 -0.80 4.25
C MET A 50 8.77 -2.10 4.23
N LEU A 51 8.16 -3.17 4.67
CA LEU A 51 8.80 -4.48 4.70
C LEU A 51 9.11 -4.99 3.31
N SER A 52 8.19 -4.84 2.37
CA SER A 52 8.39 -5.26 0.99
C SER A 52 9.54 -4.51 0.33
N LEU A 53 9.60 -3.20 0.50
CA LEU A 53 10.68 -2.39 -0.07
C LEU A 53 12.02 -2.73 0.56
N GLN A 54 12.04 -2.94 1.86
CA GLN A 54 13.26 -3.34 2.56
C GLN A 54 13.76 -4.70 2.07
N SER A 55 12.88 -5.67 1.92
CA SER A 55 13.22 -6.99 1.42
C SER A 55 13.78 -6.93 0.00
N ARG A 56 13.15 -6.16 -0.88
CA ARG A 56 13.61 -5.99 -2.25
C ARG A 56 15.02 -5.40 -2.29
N ARG A 57 15.25 -4.43 -1.44
CA ARG A 57 16.56 -3.77 -1.36
C ARG A 57 17.63 -4.75 -0.88
N GLU A 58 17.33 -5.54 0.14
CA GLU A 58 18.28 -6.53 0.67
C GLU A 58 18.58 -7.63 -0.32
N LEU A 59 17.60 -8.03 -1.12
CA LEU A 59 17.75 -9.09 -2.11
C LEU A 59 18.25 -8.57 -3.46
N GLY A 60 18.44 -7.27 -3.61
CA GLY A 60 18.89 -6.69 -4.87
C GLY A 60 17.83 -6.71 -5.96
N LEU A 61 16.54 -6.79 -5.56
CA LEU A 61 15.44 -6.76 -6.51
C LEU A 61 15.07 -5.33 -6.86
N ASP A 62 14.41 -5.17 -8.02
CA ASP A 62 13.98 -3.86 -8.46
C ASP A 62 12.92 -3.28 -7.52
N ILE A 63 13.08 -1.99 -7.22
CA ILE A 63 12.08 -1.24 -6.46
C ILE A 63 11.19 -0.51 -7.47
N PRO A 64 9.87 -0.71 -7.43
CA PRO A 64 8.97 -0.04 -8.37
C PRO A 64 9.09 1.48 -8.27
N PRO A 65 8.97 2.20 -9.40
CA PRO A 65 8.94 3.65 -9.35
C PRO A 65 7.70 4.17 -8.63
N SER A 66 7.79 5.37 -8.09
CA SER A 66 6.64 6.02 -7.45
C SER A 66 5.48 6.17 -8.44
N ASP A 67 4.27 5.86 -8.00
CA ASP A 67 3.08 5.94 -8.85
C ASP A 67 1.94 6.73 -8.21
N ALA A 68 2.22 7.50 -7.17
CA ALA A 68 1.20 8.26 -6.46
C ALA A 68 0.42 9.21 -7.37
N GLU A 69 1.01 9.66 -8.46
CA GLU A 69 0.35 10.53 -9.42
C GLU A 69 -0.87 9.85 -10.07
N GLY A 70 -0.84 8.55 -10.19
CA GLY A 70 -1.96 7.78 -10.72
C GLY A 70 -3.11 7.60 -9.75
N ALA A 71 -2.90 7.89 -8.48
CA ALA A 71 -3.89 7.63 -7.44
C ALA A 71 -5.20 8.39 -7.66
N ALA A 72 -5.14 9.59 -8.22
CA ALA A 72 -6.32 10.42 -8.47
C ALA A 72 -7.33 9.76 -9.42
N LYS A 73 -6.92 8.76 -10.18
CA LYS A 73 -7.78 8.03 -11.12
C LYS A 73 -8.50 6.86 -10.45
N LEU A 74 -8.16 6.55 -9.22
CA LEU A 74 -8.74 5.43 -8.48
C LEU A 74 -9.96 5.90 -7.68
N PRO A 75 -11.00 5.07 -7.56
CA PRO A 75 -12.23 5.47 -6.87
C PRO A 75 -12.04 5.68 -5.36
N ARG A 76 -11.17 4.92 -4.74
CA ARG A 76 -10.86 5.04 -3.32
C ARG A 76 -9.39 4.78 -3.13
N TYR A 77 -8.68 5.78 -2.70
CA TYR A 77 -7.23 5.67 -2.60
C TYR A 77 -6.69 6.44 -1.41
N ALA A 78 -5.50 6.04 -1.01
CA ALA A 78 -4.64 6.81 -0.13
C ALA A 78 -3.26 6.81 -0.79
N VAL A 79 -2.35 7.58 -0.26
CA VAL A 79 -0.98 7.63 -0.76
C VAL A 79 -0.05 7.25 0.37
N PHE A 80 0.75 6.21 0.13
CA PHE A 80 1.86 5.90 1.00
C PHE A 80 3.02 6.82 0.65
N ASP A 81 3.57 7.51 1.63
CA ASP A 81 4.81 8.25 1.44
C ASP A 81 5.67 8.10 2.70
N GLY A 82 6.93 8.45 2.61
CA GLY A 82 7.83 8.41 3.74
C GLY A 82 8.96 7.38 3.67
N TYR A 83 9.00 6.57 2.63
CA TYR A 83 10.15 5.69 2.43
C TYR A 83 11.21 6.41 1.61
N SER A 84 12.40 6.48 2.17
CA SER A 84 13.57 7.06 1.51
C SER A 84 14.57 5.95 1.24
N GLY A 85 14.78 5.67 -0.01
CA GLY A 85 15.68 4.59 -0.39
C GLY A 85 17.10 5.01 -0.70
#